data_20c55ac8aadff78e7889bd51881d82c3
#
_entry.id   20c55ac8aadff78e7889bd51881d82c3
#
_cell.length_a   1.000
_cell.length_b   1.000
_cell.length_c   1.000
_cell.angle_alpha   90.00
_cell.angle_beta   90.00
_cell.angle_gamma   90.00
#
_symmetry.space_group_name_H-M   'P 1'
#
loop_
_entity.id
_entity.type
_entity.pdbx_description
1 polymer ?
#
loop_
_entity_poly.entity_id
_entity_poly.type
_entity_poly.pdbx_seq_one_letter_code
_entity_poly.pdbx_strand_id
1 'polypeptide(L)'
;MSAKISRRRMLERCSTGFGMLALAGLANATPPHRPAKVKNVIFCFMSGGVSHLDSFDPKPRLAKEAGQPMPVPLDRTMFNQNGNILPSPWEFRNYGQSGIPVSDLFPHMGGVVDDLCVIRSMTVKFMEHAQANFYYHSGQPFTGFPSMGAWTTYGLGSESQNLPGFVVLGSGEIPLGGINVYGSGFLPAVHQASFLYPERPDALQDIRPKETDALQRRRLSFLSEMDRGFLTNTANDSRVEAAIANYETAYRMQSAVPELCDLKGETEATKKLYGLDSENPGKAAYARQCLIARRLIERGVRFVELTIVPPPGLGGGNSWDQHGKLREGHAANAFHVDQPIAALIRDLKARGLFEETLVIWSGEFGRTPFVQGKDGRDHCPSGFSLWLAGGGIKGGHIYGATDDYGYRAVENILTIHDLHATILHLLGIDHERLTFRFGGRDFRLTDVHGHVINGILRA
;
A
#
# COMPACT_ATOMS: atom_id res chain seq x y z
N MET A 1 0.95 44.06 -37.61
CA MET A 1 0.86 43.86 -36.16
C MET A 1 1.24 42.42 -35.83
N SER A 2 2.44 42.18 -35.36
CA SER A 2 2.92 40.83 -34.99
C SER A 2 2.29 40.43 -33.65
N ALA A 3 1.38 39.45 -33.66
CA ALA A 3 0.78 38.91 -32.46
C ALA A 3 1.88 38.20 -31.64
N LYS A 4 2.24 38.75 -30.48
CA LYS A 4 3.16 38.12 -29.53
C LYS A 4 2.56 36.79 -29.09
N ILE A 5 3.15 35.69 -29.56
CA ILE A 5 2.78 34.34 -29.12
C ILE A 5 3.20 34.21 -27.65
N SER A 6 2.25 33.85 -26.76
CA SER A 6 2.57 33.57 -25.35
C SER A 6 3.49 32.34 -25.23
N ARG A 7 4.34 32.25 -24.19
CA ARG A 7 5.18 31.08 -23.92
C ARG A 7 4.40 29.78 -23.95
N ARG A 8 3.17 29.79 -23.46
CA ARG A 8 2.24 28.65 -23.50
C ARG A 8 1.88 28.25 -24.94
N ARG A 9 1.50 29.19 -25.81
CA ARG A 9 1.21 28.95 -27.23
C ARG A 9 2.42 28.53 -28.05
N MET A 10 3.61 28.98 -27.67
CA MET A 10 4.87 28.55 -28.30
C MET A 10 5.17 27.11 -27.96
N LEU A 11 5.04 26.71 -26.70
CA LEU A 11 5.19 25.33 -26.24
C LEU A 11 4.14 24.41 -26.86
N GLU A 12 2.89 24.87 -27.00
CA GLU A 12 1.81 24.17 -27.67
C GLU A 12 2.10 23.89 -29.17
N ARG A 13 2.84 24.75 -29.83
CA ARG A 13 3.22 24.59 -31.25
C ARG A 13 4.52 23.81 -31.46
N CYS A 14 5.41 23.77 -30.48
CA CYS A 14 6.69 23.06 -30.58
C CYS A 14 6.62 21.60 -30.11
N SER A 15 5.57 21.19 -29.41
CA SER A 15 5.38 19.81 -28.97
C SER A 15 4.43 19.08 -29.93
N THR A 16 4.94 18.14 -30.68
CA THR A 16 4.11 17.12 -31.34
C THR A 16 3.42 16.33 -30.22
N GLY A 17 2.10 16.50 -30.08
CA GLY A 17 1.08 15.87 -29.22
C GLY A 17 1.49 15.15 -27.92
N PHE A 18 2.51 14.31 -27.95
CA PHE A 18 2.99 13.53 -26.82
C PHE A 18 3.74 14.33 -25.72
N GLY A 19 4.43 15.39 -26.08
CA GLY A 19 5.16 16.21 -25.10
C GLY A 19 4.25 17.15 -24.29
N MET A 20 3.09 17.52 -24.82
CA MET A 20 2.15 18.42 -24.14
C MET A 20 1.40 17.76 -22.99
N LEU A 21 1.08 16.46 -23.10
CA LEU A 21 0.39 15.74 -22.02
C LEU A 21 1.33 15.41 -20.86
N ALA A 22 2.59 15.11 -21.15
CA ALA A 22 3.62 15.02 -20.12
C ALA A 22 3.82 16.37 -19.40
N LEU A 23 3.79 17.48 -20.14
CA LEU A 23 3.89 18.84 -19.58
C LEU A 23 2.59 19.24 -18.84
N ALA A 24 1.43 18.81 -19.29
CA ALA A 24 0.15 19.03 -18.60
C ALA A 24 0.04 18.19 -17.33
N GLY A 25 0.56 16.96 -17.32
CA GLY A 25 0.70 16.15 -16.10
C GLY A 25 1.65 16.80 -15.07
N LEU A 26 2.75 17.37 -15.53
CA LEU A 26 3.69 18.15 -14.70
C LEU A 26 3.13 19.54 -14.31
N ALA A 27 2.34 20.16 -15.18
CA ALA A 27 1.74 21.48 -14.92
C ALA A 27 0.49 21.42 -14.05
N ASN A 28 -0.17 20.27 -13.98
CA ASN A 28 -1.31 20.00 -13.08
C ASN A 28 -0.87 19.39 -11.74
N ALA A 29 0.38 18.93 -11.60
CA ALA A 29 0.93 18.60 -10.31
C ALA A 29 0.97 19.89 -9.47
N THR A 30 0.08 19.99 -8.51
CA THR A 30 0.16 21.06 -7.51
C THR A 30 1.51 20.89 -6.81
N PRO A 31 2.37 21.94 -6.74
CA PRO A 31 3.61 21.81 -5.99
C PRO A 31 3.29 21.35 -4.58
N PRO A 32 4.09 20.49 -3.97
CA PRO A 32 3.85 20.05 -2.61
C PRO A 32 3.66 21.26 -1.68
N HIS A 33 2.72 21.17 -0.77
CA HIS A 33 2.39 22.27 0.14
C HIS A 33 3.54 22.59 1.12
N ARG A 34 4.46 21.64 1.28
CA ARG A 34 5.65 21.70 2.12
C ARG A 34 6.77 20.82 1.53
N PRO A 35 8.04 20.97 1.96
CA PRO A 35 9.11 20.06 1.53
C PRO A 35 8.73 18.62 1.87
N ALA A 36 8.75 17.75 0.84
CA ALA A 36 8.50 16.32 1.02
C ALA A 36 9.69 15.66 1.70
N LYS A 37 9.41 14.72 2.60
CA LYS A 37 10.42 13.84 3.20
C LYS A 37 10.58 12.55 2.38
N VAL A 38 9.51 12.11 1.71
CA VAL A 38 9.52 10.94 0.80
C VAL A 38 8.88 11.29 -0.54
N LYS A 39 9.29 10.58 -1.57
CA LYS A 39 8.74 10.68 -2.93
C LYS A 39 7.75 9.58 -3.25
N ASN A 40 7.95 8.40 -2.64
CA ASN A 40 7.27 7.18 -2.99
C ASN A 40 6.76 6.46 -1.74
N VAL A 41 5.70 5.67 -1.90
CA VAL A 41 5.15 4.78 -0.88
C VAL A 41 5.15 3.35 -1.40
N ILE A 42 5.62 2.40 -0.60
CA ILE A 42 5.42 0.96 -0.79
C ILE A 42 4.59 0.46 0.38
N PHE A 43 3.42 -0.07 0.10
CA PHE A 43 2.52 -0.61 1.10
C PHE A 43 2.44 -2.13 1.00
N CYS A 44 2.98 -2.82 1.99
CA CYS A 44 2.88 -4.27 2.17
C CYS A 44 1.59 -4.58 2.94
N PHE A 45 0.48 -4.77 2.23
CA PHE A 45 -0.81 -4.99 2.86
C PHE A 45 -1.05 -6.46 3.20
N MET A 46 -1.25 -6.72 4.49
CA MET A 46 -1.43 -8.05 5.09
C MET A 46 -2.92 -8.35 5.27
N SER A 47 -3.66 -8.52 4.15
CA SER A 47 -5.10 -8.71 4.17
C SER A 47 -5.53 -9.92 5.00
N GLY A 48 -6.57 -9.73 5.80
CA GLY A 48 -7.07 -10.73 6.72
C GLY A 48 -6.73 -10.47 8.19
N GLY A 49 -6.09 -9.34 8.50
CA GLY A 49 -5.87 -8.93 9.89
C GLY A 49 -4.80 -9.75 10.62
N VAL A 50 -3.54 -9.48 10.31
CA VAL A 50 -2.40 -10.13 10.97
C VAL A 50 -2.42 -9.90 12.49
N SER A 51 -2.17 -10.96 13.26
CA SER A 51 -2.16 -10.87 14.71
C SER A 51 -0.95 -10.08 15.24
N HIS A 52 -1.22 -8.94 15.87
CA HIS A 52 -0.19 -8.14 16.53
C HIS A 52 0.40 -8.88 17.73
N LEU A 53 -0.41 -9.69 18.43
CA LEU A 53 -0.01 -10.51 19.60
C LEU A 53 1.00 -11.60 19.24
N ASP A 54 1.01 -12.00 17.96
CA ASP A 54 1.85 -13.08 17.45
C ASP A 54 2.97 -12.54 16.54
N SER A 55 3.11 -11.20 16.42
CA SER A 55 4.10 -10.57 15.54
C SER A 55 5.02 -9.55 16.24
N PHE A 56 4.48 -8.38 16.67
CA PHE A 56 5.29 -7.25 17.17
C PHE A 56 4.85 -6.70 18.52
N ASP A 57 3.80 -7.26 19.16
CA ASP A 57 3.29 -6.80 20.46
C ASP A 57 3.17 -7.93 21.49
N PRO A 58 4.32 -8.42 22.03
CA PRO A 58 4.32 -9.49 23.01
C PRO A 58 3.57 -9.11 24.28
N LYS A 59 2.75 -10.04 24.78
CA LYS A 59 1.98 -9.89 26.01
C LYS A 59 2.27 -11.04 26.98
N PRO A 60 3.27 -10.91 27.88
CA PRO A 60 3.64 -11.97 28.82
C PRO A 60 2.47 -12.42 29.71
N ARG A 61 1.48 -11.54 29.94
CA ARG A 61 0.30 -11.84 30.72
C ARG A 61 -0.56 -12.91 30.08
N LEU A 62 -0.63 -12.99 28.76
CA LEU A 62 -1.36 -14.04 28.06
C LEU A 62 -0.79 -15.44 28.34
N ALA A 63 0.53 -15.55 28.44
CA ALA A 63 1.18 -16.82 28.80
C ALA A 63 0.93 -17.19 30.26
N LYS A 64 0.98 -16.19 31.18
CA LYS A 64 0.76 -16.39 32.61
C LYS A 64 -0.66 -16.84 32.95
N GLU A 65 -1.64 -16.30 32.23
CA GLU A 65 -3.08 -16.52 32.48
C GLU A 65 -3.72 -17.40 31.39
N ALA A 66 -2.90 -18.17 30.66
CA ALA A 66 -3.36 -19.03 29.58
C ALA A 66 -4.50 -19.97 30.01
N GLY A 67 -5.54 -20.07 29.20
CA GLY A 67 -6.69 -20.93 29.47
C GLY A 67 -7.69 -20.40 30.53
N GLN A 68 -7.44 -19.21 31.11
CA GLN A 68 -8.39 -18.56 32.03
C GLN A 68 -9.34 -17.65 31.22
N PRO A 69 -10.53 -17.38 31.74
CA PRO A 69 -11.43 -16.37 31.17
C PRO A 69 -10.78 -14.98 31.18
N MET A 70 -11.10 -14.15 30.19
CA MET A 70 -10.69 -12.74 30.19
C MET A 70 -11.28 -12.02 31.41
N PRO A 71 -10.44 -11.33 32.20
CA PRO A 71 -10.91 -10.66 33.43
C PRO A 71 -11.49 -9.26 33.16
N VAL A 72 -11.68 -8.89 31.90
CA VAL A 72 -12.24 -7.60 31.48
C VAL A 72 -13.47 -7.82 30.62
N PRO A 73 -14.44 -6.87 30.62
CA PRO A 73 -15.59 -6.94 29.73
C PRO A 73 -15.15 -7.02 28.27
N LEU A 74 -15.73 -7.96 27.53
CA LEU A 74 -15.48 -8.14 26.12
C LEU A 74 -16.51 -7.36 25.28
N ASP A 75 -16.03 -6.64 24.29
CA ASP A 75 -16.87 -6.06 23.26
C ASP A 75 -17.42 -7.19 22.36
N ARG A 76 -18.48 -6.88 21.62
CA ARG A 76 -18.95 -7.78 20.58
C ARG A 76 -17.83 -8.00 19.55
N THR A 77 -17.51 -9.27 19.29
CA THR A 77 -16.61 -9.67 18.21
C THR A 77 -17.41 -10.09 16.97
N MET A 78 -16.72 -10.36 15.87
CA MET A 78 -17.38 -10.71 14.61
C MET A 78 -18.28 -11.94 14.76
N PHE A 79 -17.80 -13.00 15.43
CA PHE A 79 -18.53 -14.25 15.58
C PHE A 79 -19.08 -14.49 16.99
N ASN A 80 -18.69 -13.71 17.98
CA ASN A 80 -19.10 -13.85 19.37
C ASN A 80 -18.80 -15.24 20.00
N GLN A 81 -17.82 -15.94 19.49
CA GLN A 81 -17.34 -17.22 19.99
C GLN A 81 -16.12 -17.02 20.88
N ASN A 82 -16.30 -16.24 21.95
CA ASN A 82 -15.22 -15.80 22.81
C ASN A 82 -14.88 -16.89 23.83
N GLY A 83 -13.73 -17.51 23.66
CA GLY A 83 -13.18 -18.49 24.59
C GLY A 83 -12.22 -17.88 25.61
N ASN A 84 -11.34 -18.71 26.15
CA ASN A 84 -10.36 -18.33 27.16
C ASN A 84 -9.12 -17.65 26.55
N ILE A 85 -8.29 -17.06 27.39
CA ILE A 85 -7.04 -16.43 27.02
C ILE A 85 -6.18 -17.41 26.23
N LEU A 86 -5.72 -16.95 25.03
CA LEU A 86 -4.85 -17.69 24.14
C LEU A 86 -3.47 -17.01 24.07
N PRO A 87 -2.40 -17.63 24.64
CA PRO A 87 -1.05 -17.11 24.50
C PRO A 87 -0.57 -17.20 23.05
N SER A 88 0.46 -16.43 22.72
CA SER A 88 1.16 -16.62 21.43
C SER A 88 1.83 -18.00 21.40
N PRO A 89 1.69 -18.77 20.33
CA PRO A 89 2.40 -20.04 20.17
C PRO A 89 3.86 -19.84 19.72
N TRP A 90 4.33 -18.59 19.58
CA TRP A 90 5.70 -18.24 19.20
C TRP A 90 6.42 -17.52 20.31
N GLU A 91 7.74 -17.68 20.34
CA GLU A 91 8.63 -16.95 21.24
C GLU A 91 8.94 -15.57 20.66
N PHE A 92 9.22 -14.62 21.55
CA PHE A 92 9.68 -13.29 21.21
C PHE A 92 11.13 -13.11 21.64
N ARG A 93 11.92 -12.47 20.77
CA ARG A 93 13.31 -12.10 21.06
C ARG A 93 13.52 -10.62 20.76
N ASN A 94 14.42 -10.02 21.53
CA ASN A 94 14.85 -8.65 21.28
C ASN A 94 15.88 -8.64 20.17
N TYR A 95 15.68 -7.78 19.18
CA TYR A 95 16.53 -7.65 18.02
C TYR A 95 17.11 -6.23 17.89
N GLY A 96 18.20 -6.11 17.14
CA GLY A 96 18.87 -4.86 16.84
C GLY A 96 19.48 -4.17 18.05
N GLN A 97 19.92 -2.95 17.85
CA GLN A 97 20.39 -2.06 18.93
C GLN A 97 19.22 -1.46 19.70
N SER A 98 18.07 -1.30 19.05
CA SER A 98 16.84 -0.80 19.66
C SER A 98 16.22 -1.76 20.68
N GLY A 99 16.55 -3.06 20.60
CA GLY A 99 15.99 -4.08 21.48
C GLY A 99 14.48 -4.32 21.27
N ILE A 100 13.93 -3.99 20.11
CA ILE A 100 12.51 -4.22 19.81
C ILE A 100 12.22 -5.72 19.78
N PRO A 101 11.24 -6.20 20.55
CA PRO A 101 10.85 -7.60 20.53
C PRO A 101 10.10 -7.94 19.23
N VAL A 102 10.54 -8.99 18.56
CA VAL A 102 9.94 -9.55 17.36
C VAL A 102 9.72 -11.05 17.57
N SER A 103 8.59 -11.54 17.11
CA SER A 103 8.23 -12.95 17.14
C SER A 103 9.12 -13.79 16.23
N ASP A 104 9.33 -15.06 16.57
CA ASP A 104 10.01 -16.05 15.73
C ASP A 104 9.33 -16.30 14.37
N LEU A 105 8.15 -15.74 14.17
CA LEU A 105 7.51 -15.68 12.85
C LEU A 105 8.28 -14.81 11.85
N PHE A 106 9.00 -13.77 12.33
CA PHE A 106 9.60 -12.73 11.52
C PHE A 106 11.12 -12.56 11.79
N PRO A 107 11.94 -13.63 11.70
CA PRO A 107 13.36 -13.57 12.02
C PRO A 107 14.17 -12.66 11.07
N HIS A 108 13.76 -12.55 9.78
CA HIS A 108 14.43 -11.66 8.84
C HIS A 108 14.08 -10.18 9.10
N MET A 109 12.84 -9.89 9.49
CA MET A 109 12.42 -8.56 9.94
C MET A 109 13.12 -8.15 11.22
N GLY A 110 13.39 -9.09 12.13
CA GLY A 110 14.25 -8.85 13.28
C GLY A 110 15.62 -8.26 12.89
N GLY A 111 16.19 -8.72 11.77
CA GLY A 111 17.46 -8.22 11.25
C GLY A 111 17.44 -6.84 10.61
N VAL A 112 16.29 -6.17 10.54
CA VAL A 112 16.10 -4.77 10.05
C VAL A 112 15.30 -3.93 11.03
N VAL A 113 15.08 -4.41 12.24
CA VAL A 113 14.17 -3.79 13.22
C VAL A 113 14.59 -2.38 13.63
N ASP A 114 15.88 -2.06 13.58
CA ASP A 114 16.40 -0.71 13.85
C ASP A 114 15.98 0.33 12.79
N ASP A 115 15.46 -0.12 11.65
CA ASP A 115 14.90 0.74 10.63
C ASP A 115 13.39 0.93 10.77
N LEU A 116 12.73 0.17 11.66
CA LEU A 116 11.29 0.14 11.84
C LEU A 116 10.81 1.08 12.94
N CYS A 117 9.70 1.76 12.71
CA CYS A 117 8.87 2.35 13.76
C CYS A 117 7.64 1.48 13.95
N VAL A 118 7.59 0.74 15.05
CA VAL A 118 6.46 -0.14 15.38
C VAL A 118 5.41 0.65 16.15
N ILE A 119 4.24 0.81 15.58
CA ILE A 119 3.07 1.43 16.21
C ILE A 119 2.20 0.33 16.77
N ARG A 120 1.88 0.39 18.08
CA ARG A 120 1.08 -0.63 18.79
C ARG A 120 -0.30 -0.15 19.20
N SER A 121 -0.70 1.03 18.77
CA SER A 121 -1.91 1.70 19.26
C SER A 121 -2.89 2.07 18.15
N MET A 122 -2.81 1.39 17.01
CA MET A 122 -3.77 1.61 15.94
C MET A 122 -5.14 1.06 16.30
N THR A 123 -6.17 1.78 15.85
CA THR A 123 -7.57 1.36 15.97
C THR A 123 -8.31 1.55 14.66
N VAL A 124 -9.33 0.73 14.45
CA VAL A 124 -10.27 0.85 13.34
C VAL A 124 -11.70 0.72 13.86
N LYS A 125 -12.68 1.26 13.16
CA LYS A 125 -14.08 1.27 13.62
C LYS A 125 -14.86 0.01 13.23
N PHE A 126 -14.34 -0.78 12.31
CA PHE A 126 -15.08 -1.88 11.68
C PHE A 126 -14.36 -3.21 11.92
N MET A 127 -15.14 -4.24 12.18
CA MET A 127 -14.65 -5.60 12.42
C MET A 127 -14.93 -6.55 11.25
N GLU A 128 -15.64 -6.10 10.22
CA GLU A 128 -15.89 -6.85 9.00
C GLU A 128 -14.85 -6.43 7.93
N HIS A 129 -14.25 -7.42 7.27
CA HIS A 129 -13.11 -7.21 6.37
C HIS A 129 -13.38 -6.21 5.25
N ALA A 130 -14.50 -6.31 4.53
CA ALA A 130 -14.75 -5.42 3.39
C ALA A 130 -14.88 -3.96 3.85
N GLN A 131 -15.62 -3.71 4.94
CA GLN A 131 -15.75 -2.38 5.51
C GLN A 131 -14.41 -1.86 6.07
N ALA A 132 -13.65 -2.72 6.75
CA ALA A 132 -12.35 -2.37 7.30
C ALA A 132 -11.35 -2.07 6.18
N ASN A 133 -11.34 -2.85 5.09
CA ASN A 133 -10.51 -2.62 3.92
C ASN A 133 -10.83 -1.29 3.24
N PHE A 134 -12.12 -0.98 3.00
CA PHE A 134 -12.50 0.33 2.47
C PHE A 134 -12.06 1.45 3.40
N TYR A 135 -12.33 1.31 4.71
CA TYR A 135 -11.98 2.32 5.69
C TYR A 135 -10.47 2.55 5.79
N TYR A 136 -9.69 1.46 5.75
CA TYR A 136 -8.23 1.55 5.77
C TYR A 136 -7.68 2.27 4.56
N HIS A 137 -8.21 1.98 3.36
CA HIS A 137 -7.67 2.55 2.12
C HIS A 137 -8.22 3.94 1.78
N SER A 138 -9.44 4.27 2.18
CA SER A 138 -10.11 5.51 1.77
C SER A 138 -10.59 6.42 2.91
N GLY A 139 -10.46 5.97 4.17
CA GLY A 139 -11.03 6.66 5.32
C GLY A 139 -12.56 6.54 5.42
N GLN A 140 -13.22 5.78 4.53
CA GLN A 140 -14.67 5.60 4.50
C GLN A 140 -15.01 4.11 4.31
N PRO A 141 -16.04 3.57 5.02
CA PRO A 141 -16.34 2.13 5.01
C PRO A 141 -17.13 1.66 3.79
N PHE A 142 -17.24 2.47 2.74
CA PHE A 142 -18.09 2.23 1.58
C PHE A 142 -17.33 2.44 0.28
N THR A 143 -17.83 1.86 -0.80
CA THR A 143 -17.35 2.11 -2.16
C THR A 143 -17.63 3.54 -2.61
N GLY A 144 -16.93 3.99 -3.66
CA GLY A 144 -17.13 5.31 -4.28
C GLY A 144 -16.23 6.41 -3.73
N PHE A 145 -15.42 6.11 -2.71
CA PHE A 145 -14.41 7.04 -2.19
C PHE A 145 -13.01 6.69 -2.73
N PRO A 146 -12.19 7.71 -3.02
CA PRO A 146 -10.84 7.48 -3.52
C PRO A 146 -9.93 6.86 -2.47
N SER A 147 -9.12 5.88 -2.88
CA SER A 147 -8.09 5.29 -2.04
C SER A 147 -6.93 6.26 -1.76
N MET A 148 -6.12 5.97 -0.73
CA MET A 148 -4.94 6.78 -0.41
C MET A 148 -3.93 6.84 -1.57
N GLY A 149 -3.78 5.75 -2.36
CA GLY A 149 -2.97 5.76 -3.58
C GLY A 149 -3.53 6.70 -4.65
N ALA A 150 -4.86 6.74 -4.81
CA ALA A 150 -5.53 7.67 -5.72
C ALA A 150 -5.36 9.13 -5.25
N TRP A 151 -5.52 9.42 -3.97
CA TRP A 151 -5.27 10.75 -3.41
C TRP A 151 -3.81 11.19 -3.54
N THR A 152 -2.85 10.25 -3.35
CA THR A 152 -1.42 10.53 -3.52
C THR A 152 -1.12 10.96 -4.95
N THR A 153 -1.63 10.23 -5.93
CA THR A 153 -1.42 10.58 -7.35
C THR A 153 -2.19 11.81 -7.79
N TYR A 154 -3.38 12.06 -7.20
CA TYR A 154 -4.11 13.30 -7.44
C TYR A 154 -3.33 14.52 -6.92
N GLY A 155 -2.73 14.44 -5.73
CA GLY A 155 -1.98 15.53 -5.14
C GLY A 155 -0.61 15.80 -5.77
N LEU A 156 0.10 14.76 -6.22
CA LEU A 156 1.49 14.86 -6.67
C LEU A 156 1.72 14.51 -8.14
N GLY A 157 0.73 13.90 -8.81
CA GLY A 157 0.95 13.31 -10.12
C GLY A 157 1.88 12.08 -10.06
N SER A 158 2.53 11.78 -11.18
CA SER A 158 3.53 10.72 -11.31
C SER A 158 4.83 11.29 -11.88
N GLU A 159 5.98 10.83 -11.38
CA GLU A 159 7.28 11.12 -12.00
C GLU A 159 7.55 10.16 -13.16
N SER A 160 6.85 9.02 -13.19
CA SER A 160 6.93 8.08 -14.30
C SER A 160 6.19 8.61 -15.52
N GLN A 161 6.86 8.54 -16.68
CA GLN A 161 6.23 8.90 -17.96
C GLN A 161 5.57 7.69 -18.65
N ASN A 162 5.96 6.47 -18.27
CA ASN A 162 5.61 5.24 -18.99
C ASN A 162 4.83 4.24 -18.14
N LEU A 163 4.64 4.54 -16.83
CA LEU A 163 3.92 3.70 -15.89
C LEU A 163 2.90 4.54 -15.11
N PRO A 164 1.81 3.93 -14.64
CA PRO A 164 0.83 4.60 -13.78
C PRO A 164 1.48 5.08 -12.49
N GLY A 165 0.95 6.15 -11.91
CA GLY A 165 1.43 6.66 -10.62
C GLY A 165 1.02 5.80 -9.42
N PHE A 166 -0.02 4.98 -9.56
CA PHE A 166 -0.49 4.03 -8.58
C PHE A 166 -0.57 2.62 -9.17
N VAL A 167 0.18 1.69 -8.59
CA VAL A 167 0.27 0.28 -9.03
C VAL A 167 -0.04 -0.65 -7.86
N VAL A 168 -0.87 -1.66 -8.11
CA VAL A 168 -1.10 -2.79 -7.20
C VAL A 168 -0.44 -4.03 -7.78
N LEU A 169 0.46 -4.64 -7.05
CA LEU A 169 1.09 -5.91 -7.38
C LEU A 169 0.26 -7.04 -6.78
N GLY A 170 -0.38 -7.82 -7.64
CA GLY A 170 -1.26 -8.90 -7.24
C GLY A 170 -0.69 -10.27 -7.54
N SER A 171 -1.12 -11.26 -6.76
CA SER A 171 -0.85 -12.68 -6.99
C SER A 171 -2.12 -13.48 -7.37
N GLY A 172 -3.20 -12.75 -7.62
CA GLY A 172 -4.51 -13.32 -7.95
C GLY A 172 -5.53 -13.22 -6.83
N GLU A 173 -5.11 -13.01 -5.58
CA GLU A 173 -6.03 -12.71 -4.48
C GLU A 173 -6.23 -11.18 -4.37
N ILE A 174 -7.49 -10.79 -4.25
CA ILE A 174 -7.90 -9.42 -4.00
C ILE A 174 -8.61 -9.41 -2.67
N PRO A 175 -8.29 -8.51 -1.72
CA PRO A 175 -8.92 -8.45 -0.41
C PRO A 175 -10.44 -8.24 -0.51
N LEU A 176 -11.18 -8.64 0.50
CA LEU A 176 -12.61 -8.41 0.58
C LEU A 176 -12.93 -6.91 0.42
N GLY A 177 -13.94 -6.62 -0.40
CA GLY A 177 -14.20 -5.28 -0.97
C GLY A 177 -13.85 -5.19 -2.44
N GLY A 178 -13.00 -6.13 -2.94
CA GLY A 178 -12.66 -6.25 -4.35
C GLY A 178 -11.80 -5.10 -4.89
N ILE A 179 -11.73 -4.97 -6.19
CA ILE A 179 -10.91 -3.95 -6.87
C ILE A 179 -11.31 -2.50 -6.49
N ASN A 180 -12.53 -2.30 -6.01
CA ASN A 180 -13.02 -0.99 -5.60
C ASN A 180 -12.27 -0.42 -4.38
N VAL A 181 -11.60 -1.25 -3.60
CA VAL A 181 -10.69 -0.83 -2.50
C VAL A 181 -9.59 0.09 -3.02
N TYR A 182 -9.16 -0.11 -4.27
CA TYR A 182 -8.08 0.61 -4.95
C TYR A 182 -8.58 1.66 -5.95
N GLY A 183 -9.87 1.95 -5.89
CA GLY A 183 -10.53 2.82 -6.86
C GLY A 183 -10.17 4.29 -6.73
N SER A 184 -10.38 5.05 -7.80
CA SER A 184 -10.31 6.51 -7.78
C SER A 184 -11.57 7.18 -7.21
N GLY A 185 -12.65 6.42 -6.98
CA GLY A 185 -13.91 6.95 -6.49
C GLY A 185 -14.42 8.12 -7.36
N PHE A 186 -14.64 9.27 -6.75
CA PHE A 186 -15.05 10.49 -7.44
C PHE A 186 -13.89 11.28 -8.08
N LEU A 187 -12.63 10.92 -7.83
CA LEU A 187 -11.47 11.50 -8.53
C LEU A 187 -11.42 11.01 -9.98
N PRO A 188 -10.73 11.73 -10.87
CA PRO A 188 -10.54 11.28 -12.26
C PRO A 188 -9.93 9.88 -12.33
N ALA A 189 -10.39 9.06 -13.28
CA ALA A 189 -10.00 7.65 -13.42
C ALA A 189 -8.48 7.43 -13.67
N VAL A 190 -7.75 8.46 -14.08
CA VAL A 190 -6.29 8.42 -14.24
C VAL A 190 -5.54 8.15 -12.92
N HIS A 191 -6.18 8.40 -11.79
CA HIS A 191 -5.63 8.17 -10.44
C HIS A 191 -5.98 6.78 -9.89
N GLN A 192 -6.76 5.97 -10.60
CA GLN A 192 -7.08 4.60 -10.20
C GLN A 192 -5.85 3.70 -10.27
N ALA A 193 -5.80 2.69 -9.39
CA ALA A 193 -4.75 1.69 -9.44
C ALA A 193 -4.73 0.91 -10.75
N SER A 194 -3.52 0.63 -11.24
CA SER A 194 -3.29 -0.38 -12.27
C SER A 194 -2.75 -1.65 -11.65
N PHE A 195 -3.38 -2.79 -11.97
CA PHE A 195 -2.98 -4.09 -11.42
C PHE A 195 -1.94 -4.73 -12.31
N LEU A 196 -0.82 -5.15 -11.71
CA LEU A 196 0.19 -5.97 -12.35
C LEU A 196 0.31 -7.33 -11.63
N TYR A 197 0.47 -8.39 -12.40
CA TYR A 197 0.61 -9.76 -11.93
C TYR A 197 1.96 -10.33 -12.37
N PRO A 198 3.05 -10.03 -11.66
CA PRO A 198 4.42 -10.33 -12.12
C PRO A 198 4.73 -11.82 -12.34
N GLU A 199 3.93 -12.72 -11.79
CA GLU A 199 4.08 -14.18 -11.97
C GLU A 199 3.49 -14.68 -13.28
N ARG A 200 2.62 -13.89 -13.93
CA ARG A 200 1.97 -14.29 -15.18
C ARG A 200 2.91 -14.05 -16.36
N PRO A 201 2.81 -14.83 -17.43
CA PRO A 201 3.57 -14.60 -18.66
C PRO A 201 3.37 -13.19 -19.22
N ASP A 202 2.14 -12.67 -19.09
CA ASP A 202 1.78 -11.29 -19.35
C ASP A 202 1.35 -10.67 -18.00
N ALA A 203 2.24 -9.87 -17.42
CA ALA A 203 1.99 -9.23 -16.12
C ALA A 203 0.78 -8.28 -16.14
N LEU A 204 0.36 -7.84 -17.30
CA LEU A 204 -0.86 -7.07 -17.53
C LEU A 204 -1.62 -7.71 -18.69
N GLN A 205 -2.93 -7.88 -18.51
CA GLN A 205 -3.79 -8.43 -19.56
C GLN A 205 -3.77 -7.54 -20.81
N ASP A 206 -3.75 -8.18 -21.98
CA ASP A 206 -3.72 -7.53 -23.30
C ASP A 206 -2.56 -6.55 -23.51
N ILE A 207 -1.45 -6.70 -22.77
CA ILE A 207 -0.28 -5.83 -22.87
C ILE A 207 0.42 -5.94 -24.23
N ARG A 208 0.33 -7.09 -24.88
CA ARG A 208 0.98 -7.30 -26.18
C ARG A 208 0.13 -6.74 -27.32
N PRO A 209 0.68 -5.86 -28.15
CA PRO A 209 -0.06 -5.33 -29.29
C PRO A 209 -0.37 -6.44 -30.30
N LYS A 210 -1.58 -6.41 -30.84
CA LYS A 210 -2.03 -7.33 -31.92
C LYS A 210 -1.61 -6.83 -33.31
N GLU A 211 -1.16 -5.56 -33.39
CA GLU A 211 -0.82 -4.85 -34.61
C GLU A 211 0.67 -4.49 -34.62
N THR A 212 1.19 -4.13 -35.78
CA THR A 212 2.55 -3.58 -35.88
C THR A 212 2.61 -2.21 -35.18
N ASP A 213 3.76 -1.88 -34.60
CA ASP A 213 3.98 -0.58 -33.93
C ASP A 213 3.66 0.61 -34.84
N ALA A 214 4.02 0.54 -36.14
CA ALA A 214 3.72 1.59 -37.10
C ALA A 214 2.22 1.81 -37.31
N LEU A 215 1.43 0.72 -37.36
CA LEU A 215 -0.03 0.81 -37.51
C LEU A 215 -0.67 1.33 -36.24
N GLN A 216 -0.20 0.87 -35.08
CA GLN A 216 -0.70 1.31 -33.78
C GLN A 216 -0.42 2.81 -33.56
N ARG A 217 0.77 3.30 -33.89
CA ARG A 217 1.09 4.74 -33.81
C ARG A 217 0.20 5.59 -34.71
N ARG A 218 -0.06 5.14 -35.94
CA ARG A 218 -0.98 5.84 -36.86
C ARG A 218 -2.39 5.92 -36.28
N ARG A 219 -2.88 4.80 -35.73
CA ARG A 219 -4.20 4.74 -35.07
C ARG A 219 -4.27 5.70 -33.89
N LEU A 220 -3.27 5.68 -33.00
CA LEU A 220 -3.20 6.57 -31.82
C LEU A 220 -3.11 8.04 -32.22
N SER A 221 -2.33 8.38 -33.26
CA SER A 221 -2.28 9.75 -33.80
C SER A 221 -3.63 10.22 -34.30
N PHE A 222 -4.35 9.37 -35.06
CA PHE A 222 -5.68 9.68 -35.55
C PHE A 222 -6.70 9.84 -34.42
N LEU A 223 -6.70 8.92 -33.44
CA LEU A 223 -7.55 9.04 -32.25
C LEU A 223 -7.27 10.31 -31.46
N SER A 224 -6.00 10.65 -31.24
CA SER A 224 -5.60 11.88 -30.53
C SER A 224 -6.04 13.15 -31.26
N GLU A 225 -6.15 13.13 -32.59
CA GLU A 225 -6.69 14.26 -33.36
C GLU A 225 -8.22 14.38 -33.21
N MET A 226 -8.92 13.26 -33.26
CA MET A 226 -10.38 13.20 -33.00
C MET A 226 -10.70 13.62 -31.57
N ASP A 227 -9.96 13.11 -30.59
CA ASP A 227 -10.17 13.39 -29.17
C ASP A 227 -9.95 14.88 -28.85
N ARG A 228 -8.95 15.53 -29.47
CA ARG A 228 -8.76 16.98 -29.34
C ARG A 228 -9.96 17.78 -29.84
N GLY A 229 -10.54 17.36 -30.97
CA GLY A 229 -11.76 17.94 -31.49
C GLY A 229 -12.96 17.74 -30.55
N PHE A 230 -13.06 16.54 -29.97
CA PHE A 230 -14.10 16.22 -28.99
C PHE A 230 -13.95 16.99 -27.68
N LEU A 231 -12.74 17.10 -27.13
CA LEU A 231 -12.44 17.91 -25.93
C LEU A 231 -12.85 19.37 -26.10
N THR A 232 -12.56 19.96 -27.25
CA THR A 232 -12.96 21.34 -27.55
C THR A 232 -14.47 21.49 -27.52
N ASN A 233 -15.20 20.50 -28.05
CA ASN A 233 -16.66 20.51 -28.09
C ASN A 233 -17.33 20.19 -26.75
N THR A 234 -16.63 19.51 -25.83
CA THR A 234 -17.11 19.15 -24.47
C THR A 234 -16.62 20.11 -23.38
N ALA A 235 -16.16 21.31 -23.76
CA ALA A 235 -15.64 22.33 -22.84
C ALA A 235 -14.53 21.80 -21.92
N ASN A 236 -13.66 20.90 -22.41
CA ASN A 236 -12.56 20.25 -21.69
C ASN A 236 -13.05 19.43 -20.48
N ASP A 237 -14.02 18.56 -20.69
CA ASP A 237 -14.50 17.64 -19.65
C ASP A 237 -13.35 16.76 -19.15
N SER A 238 -13.06 16.86 -17.85
CA SER A 238 -11.95 16.16 -17.19
C SER A 238 -12.04 14.62 -17.31
N ARG A 239 -13.22 14.06 -17.52
CA ARG A 239 -13.43 12.62 -17.73
C ARG A 239 -12.90 12.19 -19.10
N VAL A 240 -13.08 13.03 -20.10
CA VAL A 240 -12.56 12.78 -21.46
C VAL A 240 -11.04 12.91 -21.46
N GLU A 241 -10.49 13.93 -20.81
CA GLU A 241 -9.02 14.07 -20.62
C GLU A 241 -8.42 12.86 -19.93
N ALA A 242 -9.04 12.36 -18.86
CA ALA A 242 -8.61 11.18 -18.15
C ALA A 242 -8.61 9.92 -19.03
N ALA A 243 -9.65 9.74 -19.86
CA ALA A 243 -9.74 8.61 -20.80
C ALA A 243 -8.60 8.65 -21.84
N ILE A 244 -8.31 9.82 -22.40
CA ILE A 244 -7.20 10.01 -23.36
C ILE A 244 -5.85 9.68 -22.68
N ALA A 245 -5.61 10.23 -21.50
CA ALA A 245 -4.37 9.97 -20.73
C ALA A 245 -4.19 8.48 -20.41
N ASN A 246 -5.28 7.77 -20.10
CA ASN A 246 -5.24 6.33 -19.86
C ASN A 246 -4.86 5.53 -21.12
N TYR A 247 -5.38 5.85 -22.29
CA TYR A 247 -4.99 5.20 -23.54
C TYR A 247 -3.52 5.41 -23.89
N GLU A 248 -3.00 6.61 -23.69
CA GLU A 248 -1.59 6.91 -23.93
C GLU A 248 -0.68 6.17 -22.94
N THR A 249 -1.07 6.13 -21.67
CA THR A 249 -0.33 5.38 -20.65
C THR A 249 -0.34 3.89 -20.98
N ALA A 250 -1.49 3.32 -21.37
CA ALA A 250 -1.60 1.92 -21.77
C ALA A 250 -0.68 1.57 -22.96
N TYR A 251 -0.56 2.46 -23.94
CA TYR A 251 0.38 2.27 -25.04
C TYR A 251 1.84 2.23 -24.59
N ARG A 252 2.26 3.17 -23.74
CA ARG A 252 3.63 3.21 -23.19
C ARG A 252 3.94 1.99 -22.32
N MET A 253 2.96 1.49 -21.59
CA MET A 253 3.09 0.29 -20.75
C MET A 253 3.41 -0.96 -21.57
N GLN A 254 3.08 -1.02 -22.86
CA GLN A 254 3.37 -2.19 -23.72
C GLN A 254 4.86 -2.52 -23.82
N SER A 255 5.73 -1.53 -23.69
CA SER A 255 7.18 -1.73 -23.62
C SER A 255 7.69 -1.70 -22.16
N ALA A 256 7.16 -0.78 -21.36
CA ALA A 256 7.66 -0.54 -20.01
C ALA A 256 7.37 -1.69 -19.04
N VAL A 257 6.19 -2.34 -19.12
CA VAL A 257 5.83 -3.44 -18.21
C VAL A 257 6.63 -4.72 -18.47
N PRO A 258 6.81 -5.19 -19.73
CA PRO A 258 7.70 -6.33 -19.99
C PRO A 258 9.14 -6.08 -19.52
N GLU A 259 9.71 -4.88 -19.77
CA GLU A 259 11.04 -4.51 -19.29
C GLU A 259 11.10 -4.48 -17.75
N LEU A 260 10.09 -3.91 -17.09
CA LEU A 260 9.97 -3.89 -15.63
C LEU A 260 10.02 -5.30 -15.04
N CYS A 261 9.31 -6.24 -15.64
CA CYS A 261 9.15 -7.61 -15.15
C CYS A 261 10.27 -8.56 -15.56
N ASP A 262 11.14 -8.18 -16.51
CA ASP A 262 12.33 -8.96 -16.88
C ASP A 262 13.43 -8.78 -15.82
N LEU A 263 13.64 -9.85 -15.03
CA LEU A 263 14.62 -9.88 -13.95
C LEU A 263 15.99 -10.42 -14.38
N LYS A 264 16.25 -10.60 -15.69
CA LYS A 264 17.56 -11.09 -16.18
C LYS A 264 18.72 -10.17 -15.83
N GLY A 265 18.45 -8.86 -15.71
CA GLY A 265 19.44 -7.87 -15.30
C GLY A 265 19.74 -7.83 -13.81
N GLU A 266 18.99 -8.53 -12.97
CA GLU A 266 19.25 -8.61 -11.53
C GLU A 266 20.32 -9.66 -11.22
N THR A 267 21.23 -9.34 -10.31
CA THR A 267 22.30 -10.27 -9.90
C THR A 267 21.73 -11.46 -9.14
N GLU A 268 22.46 -12.60 -9.18
CA GLU A 268 22.06 -13.77 -8.39
C GLU A 268 22.06 -13.48 -6.88
N ALA A 269 22.96 -12.60 -6.42
CA ALA A 269 22.99 -12.16 -5.03
C ALA A 269 21.70 -11.39 -4.67
N THR A 270 21.21 -10.50 -5.53
CA THR A 270 19.93 -9.80 -5.35
C THR A 270 18.77 -10.79 -5.33
N LYS A 271 18.71 -11.71 -6.30
CA LYS A 271 17.65 -12.72 -6.36
C LYS A 271 17.59 -13.57 -5.09
N LYS A 272 18.75 -14.02 -4.60
CA LYS A 272 18.86 -14.80 -3.35
C LYS A 272 18.50 -13.96 -2.12
N LEU A 273 18.90 -12.69 -2.08
CA LEU A 273 18.56 -11.78 -0.98
C LEU A 273 17.05 -11.72 -0.77
N TYR A 274 16.28 -11.58 -1.85
CA TYR A 274 14.83 -11.55 -1.82
C TYR A 274 14.19 -12.93 -1.59
N GLY A 275 14.89 -14.03 -1.88
CA GLY A 275 14.37 -15.40 -1.80
C GLY A 275 13.63 -15.83 -3.07
N LEU A 276 13.99 -15.26 -4.23
CA LEU A 276 13.44 -15.68 -5.55
C LEU A 276 13.81 -17.10 -5.93
N ASP A 277 14.86 -17.65 -5.33
CA ASP A 277 15.34 -19.04 -5.47
C ASP A 277 14.63 -20.02 -4.53
N SER A 278 13.62 -19.56 -3.79
CA SER A 278 12.86 -20.42 -2.88
C SER A 278 12.10 -21.52 -3.65
N GLU A 279 12.16 -22.75 -3.17
CA GLU A 279 11.34 -23.85 -3.66
C GLU A 279 9.83 -23.66 -3.37
N ASN A 280 9.51 -22.80 -2.38
CA ASN A 280 8.13 -22.46 -2.09
C ASN A 280 7.63 -21.40 -3.09
N PRO A 281 6.63 -21.71 -3.94
CA PRO A 281 6.18 -20.83 -4.99
C PRO A 281 5.54 -19.54 -4.44
N GLY A 282 4.87 -19.59 -3.29
CA GLY A 282 4.27 -18.40 -2.65
C GLY A 282 5.33 -17.42 -2.19
N LYS A 283 6.41 -17.91 -1.57
CA LYS A 283 7.54 -17.07 -1.18
C LYS A 283 8.25 -16.48 -2.39
N ALA A 284 8.54 -17.29 -3.42
CA ALA A 284 9.18 -16.80 -4.64
C ALA A 284 8.33 -15.75 -5.37
N ALA A 285 7.00 -15.93 -5.38
CA ALA A 285 6.06 -14.96 -5.96
C ALA A 285 6.06 -13.64 -5.18
N TYR A 286 5.99 -13.68 -3.85
CA TYR A 286 6.02 -12.46 -3.04
C TYR A 286 7.39 -11.76 -3.10
N ALA A 287 8.48 -12.54 -3.17
CA ALA A 287 9.82 -12.01 -3.42
C ALA A 287 9.91 -11.25 -4.75
N ARG A 288 9.28 -11.78 -5.80
CA ARG A 288 9.17 -11.09 -7.09
C ARG A 288 8.38 -9.79 -6.98
N GLN A 289 7.26 -9.79 -6.26
CA GLN A 289 6.50 -8.54 -6.03
C GLN A 289 7.37 -7.49 -5.31
N CYS A 290 8.07 -7.85 -4.23
CA CYS A 290 8.95 -6.93 -3.51
C CYS A 290 10.05 -6.35 -4.41
N LEU A 291 10.68 -7.19 -5.25
CA LEU A 291 11.70 -6.73 -6.20
C LEU A 291 11.11 -5.81 -7.29
N ILE A 292 9.94 -6.15 -7.82
CA ILE A 292 9.24 -5.28 -8.79
C ILE A 292 8.79 -3.97 -8.14
N ALA A 293 8.36 -3.96 -6.87
CA ALA A 293 8.03 -2.73 -6.16
C ALA A 293 9.24 -1.77 -6.09
N ARG A 294 10.43 -2.28 -5.77
CA ARG A 294 11.66 -1.49 -5.81
C ARG A 294 11.90 -0.92 -7.21
N ARG A 295 11.75 -1.73 -8.27
CA ARG A 295 11.95 -1.30 -9.66
C ARG A 295 10.90 -0.28 -10.13
N LEU A 296 9.68 -0.34 -9.59
CA LEU A 296 8.62 0.64 -9.86
C LEU A 296 8.98 2.02 -9.29
N ILE A 297 9.43 2.09 -8.04
CA ILE A 297 9.83 3.38 -7.46
C ILE A 297 11.08 3.96 -8.12
N GLU A 298 12.04 3.13 -8.54
CA GLU A 298 13.20 3.57 -9.37
C GLU A 298 12.76 4.26 -10.67
N ARG A 299 11.55 3.93 -11.16
CA ARG A 299 10.94 4.51 -12.38
C ARG A 299 9.93 5.62 -12.08
N GLY A 300 9.88 6.11 -10.84
CA GLY A 300 9.07 7.26 -10.45
C GLY A 300 7.59 6.96 -10.18
N VAL A 301 7.22 5.69 -9.96
CA VAL A 301 5.86 5.33 -9.50
C VAL A 301 5.68 5.80 -8.06
N ARG A 302 4.59 6.53 -7.78
CA ARG A 302 4.36 7.18 -6.49
C ARG A 302 3.86 6.26 -5.40
N PHE A 303 2.94 5.37 -5.74
CA PHE A 303 2.31 4.47 -4.77
C PHE A 303 2.29 3.06 -5.32
N VAL A 304 2.89 2.14 -4.59
CA VAL A 304 2.94 0.71 -4.92
C VAL A 304 2.36 -0.06 -3.75
N GLU A 305 1.35 -0.88 -4.01
CA GLU A 305 0.80 -1.77 -3.00
C GLU A 305 1.04 -3.22 -3.39
N LEU A 306 1.45 -4.03 -2.41
CA LEU A 306 1.68 -5.46 -2.57
C LEU A 306 0.56 -6.21 -1.86
N THR A 307 -0.10 -7.09 -2.61
CA THR A 307 -1.08 -8.02 -2.02
C THR A 307 -0.42 -9.34 -1.69
N ILE A 308 -0.96 -10.03 -0.70
CA ILE A 308 -0.43 -11.32 -0.26
C ILE A 308 -0.59 -12.41 -1.32
N VAL A 309 0.35 -13.37 -1.29
CA VAL A 309 0.24 -14.64 -1.99
C VAL A 309 -0.30 -15.68 -1.02
N PRO A 310 -1.55 -16.11 -1.14
CA PRO A 310 -2.16 -17.02 -0.18
C PRO A 310 -1.47 -18.39 -0.21
N PRO A 311 -1.20 -18.98 0.98
CA PRO A 311 -0.71 -20.36 1.04
C PRO A 311 -1.77 -21.34 0.52
N PRO A 312 -1.41 -22.37 -0.25
CA PRO A 312 -2.36 -23.35 -0.74
C PRO A 312 -3.12 -24.04 0.39
N GLY A 313 -4.46 -24.06 0.30
CA GLY A 313 -5.33 -24.74 1.26
C GLY A 313 -5.52 -24.07 2.61
N LEU A 314 -4.98 -22.87 2.79
CA LEU A 314 -5.15 -22.06 4.00
C LEU A 314 -5.80 -20.71 3.63
N GLY A 315 -7.11 -20.66 3.73
CA GLY A 315 -7.88 -19.44 3.53
C GLY A 315 -8.51 -19.28 2.15
N GLY A 316 -9.55 -18.51 2.06
CA GLY A 316 -10.23 -18.06 0.86
C GLY A 316 -10.41 -16.56 0.94
N GLY A 317 -9.60 -15.79 0.24
CA GLY A 317 -9.77 -14.35 0.07
C GLY A 317 -9.09 -13.43 1.10
N ASN A 318 -8.70 -13.94 2.29
CA ASN A 318 -7.98 -13.18 3.32
C ASN A 318 -6.93 -14.06 3.99
N SER A 319 -5.71 -13.98 3.54
CA SER A 319 -4.66 -14.92 3.94
C SER A 319 -4.33 -14.94 5.43
N TRP A 320 -4.48 -13.82 6.15
CA TRP A 320 -4.24 -13.73 7.60
C TRP A 320 -5.48 -13.95 8.45
N ASP A 321 -6.61 -14.37 7.86
CA ASP A 321 -7.89 -14.58 8.57
C ASP A 321 -8.01 -15.96 9.19
N GLN A 322 -7.25 -16.19 10.27
CA GLN A 322 -7.23 -17.47 10.95
C GLN A 322 -8.19 -17.54 12.13
N HIS A 323 -9.45 -17.82 11.85
CA HIS A 323 -10.47 -18.20 12.84
C HIS A 323 -10.29 -19.62 13.39
N GLY A 324 -9.34 -20.35 12.87
CA GLY A 324 -8.84 -21.66 13.28
C GLY A 324 -7.49 -21.90 12.62
N LYS A 325 -6.72 -22.87 13.10
CA LYS A 325 -5.39 -23.18 12.61
C LYS A 325 -4.45 -21.96 12.58
N LEU A 326 -4.51 -21.16 13.65
CA LEU A 326 -3.73 -19.92 13.75
C LEU A 326 -2.25 -20.19 13.50
N ARG A 327 -1.71 -21.23 14.13
CA ARG A 327 -0.27 -21.54 14.03
C ARG A 327 0.15 -21.86 12.60
N GLU A 328 -0.58 -22.73 11.93
CA GLU A 328 -0.27 -23.15 10.56
C GLU A 328 -0.41 -21.97 9.58
N GLY A 329 -1.52 -21.22 9.67
CA GLY A 329 -1.81 -20.13 8.76
C GLY A 329 -0.85 -18.96 8.90
N HIS A 330 -0.61 -18.49 10.14
CA HIS A 330 0.34 -17.40 10.39
C HIS A 330 1.78 -17.80 10.03
N ALA A 331 2.21 -19.04 10.35
CA ALA A 331 3.54 -19.51 9.98
C ALA A 331 3.75 -19.55 8.46
N ALA A 332 2.76 -20.05 7.70
CA ALA A 332 2.84 -20.13 6.25
C ALA A 332 2.87 -18.73 5.61
N ASN A 333 2.02 -17.80 6.08
CA ASN A 333 2.02 -16.43 5.58
C ASN A 333 3.30 -15.68 5.93
N ALA A 334 3.77 -15.78 7.17
CA ALA A 334 5.02 -15.16 7.60
C ALA A 334 6.21 -15.67 6.79
N PHE A 335 6.28 -16.97 6.51
CA PHE A 335 7.31 -17.55 5.67
C PHE A 335 7.34 -16.95 4.26
N HIS A 336 6.17 -16.59 3.70
CA HIS A 336 6.10 -15.97 2.37
C HIS A 336 6.65 -14.54 2.38
N VAL A 337 6.41 -13.76 3.44
CA VAL A 337 6.61 -12.30 3.42
C VAL A 337 7.85 -11.81 4.16
N ASP A 338 8.32 -12.51 5.19
CA ASP A 338 9.36 -12.04 6.11
C ASP A 338 10.69 -11.72 5.40
N GLN A 339 11.28 -12.70 4.70
CA GLN A 339 12.55 -12.48 3.99
C GLN A 339 12.42 -11.45 2.86
N PRO A 340 11.39 -11.52 1.99
CA PRO A 340 11.24 -10.57 0.89
C PRO A 340 11.09 -9.11 1.34
N ILE A 341 10.34 -8.85 2.41
CA ILE A 341 10.16 -7.49 2.94
C ILE A 341 11.47 -6.99 3.59
N ALA A 342 12.13 -7.82 4.39
CA ALA A 342 13.42 -7.47 4.96
C ALA A 342 14.48 -7.21 3.87
N ALA A 343 14.45 -7.98 2.79
CA ALA A 343 15.31 -7.77 1.62
C ALA A 343 15.01 -6.45 0.93
N LEU A 344 13.72 -6.11 0.76
CA LEU A 344 13.30 -4.83 0.19
C LEU A 344 13.89 -3.66 0.97
N ILE A 345 13.82 -3.65 2.30
CA ILE A 345 14.39 -2.60 3.14
C ILE A 345 15.90 -2.52 2.94
N ARG A 346 16.62 -3.65 2.95
CA ARG A 346 18.08 -3.69 2.75
C ARG A 346 18.48 -3.20 1.36
N ASP A 347 17.76 -3.59 0.31
CA ASP A 347 18.05 -3.21 -1.08
C ASP A 347 17.76 -1.71 -1.31
N LEU A 348 16.67 -1.18 -0.75
CA LEU A 348 16.38 0.25 -0.77
C LEU A 348 17.50 1.06 -0.09
N LYS A 349 18.03 0.60 1.05
CA LYS A 349 19.18 1.23 1.73
C LYS A 349 20.42 1.17 0.89
N ALA A 350 20.75 0.01 0.35
CA ALA A 350 21.97 -0.19 -0.46
C ALA A 350 21.96 0.68 -1.74
N ARG A 351 20.78 1.02 -2.25
CA ARG A 351 20.60 1.86 -3.46
C ARG A 351 20.40 3.35 -3.15
N GLY A 352 20.37 3.74 -1.89
CA GLY A 352 20.11 5.13 -1.49
C GLY A 352 18.66 5.58 -1.69
N LEU A 353 17.72 4.65 -1.88
CA LEU A 353 16.29 4.93 -2.10
C LEU A 353 15.48 4.97 -0.80
N PHE A 354 16.03 4.45 0.28
CA PHE A 354 15.32 4.27 1.55
C PHE A 354 14.86 5.60 2.16
N GLU A 355 15.69 6.64 2.10
CA GLU A 355 15.37 7.95 2.65
C GLU A 355 14.32 8.72 1.82
N GLU A 356 14.04 8.27 0.61
CA GLU A 356 13.03 8.87 -0.26
C GLU A 356 11.77 8.00 -0.39
N THR A 357 11.71 6.86 0.31
CA THR A 357 10.63 5.88 0.23
C THR A 357 10.03 5.64 1.61
N LEU A 358 8.71 5.71 1.73
CA LEU A 358 7.97 5.22 2.89
C LEU A 358 7.55 3.78 2.64
N VAL A 359 7.99 2.86 3.50
CA VAL A 359 7.52 1.46 3.50
C VAL A 359 6.55 1.28 4.66
N ILE A 360 5.37 0.74 4.37
CA ILE A 360 4.29 0.49 5.32
C ILE A 360 4.00 -1.00 5.36
N TRP A 361 3.83 -1.58 6.52
CA TRP A 361 3.35 -2.94 6.73
C TRP A 361 2.18 -2.92 7.70
N SER A 362 1.02 -3.41 7.27
CA SER A 362 -0.19 -3.45 8.09
C SER A 362 -1.24 -4.38 7.52
N GLY A 363 -2.10 -4.92 8.37
CA GLY A 363 -3.42 -5.42 7.99
C GLY A 363 -4.51 -4.41 8.36
N GLU A 364 -5.76 -4.74 8.05
CA GLU A 364 -6.91 -3.87 8.28
C GLU A 364 -7.33 -3.77 9.76
N PHE A 365 -6.97 -4.76 10.58
CA PHE A 365 -7.15 -4.81 12.04
C PHE A 365 -6.26 -5.89 12.67
N GLY A 366 -6.32 -6.05 13.98
CA GLY A 366 -5.60 -7.08 14.74
C GLY A 366 -6.47 -8.30 15.08
N ARG A 367 -5.98 -9.10 16.05
CA ARG A 367 -6.64 -10.33 16.48
C ARG A 367 -6.84 -10.35 17.99
N THR A 368 -7.92 -11.03 18.45
CA THR A 368 -8.28 -11.11 19.87
C THR A 368 -7.24 -11.85 20.70
N PRO A 369 -7.05 -11.46 21.99
CA PRO A 369 -6.16 -12.17 22.93
C PRO A 369 -6.76 -13.48 23.45
N PHE A 370 -7.95 -13.82 23.07
CA PHE A 370 -8.67 -15.03 23.46
C PHE A 370 -9.00 -15.89 22.23
N VAL A 371 -9.18 -17.18 22.49
CA VAL A 371 -9.42 -18.16 21.44
C VAL A 371 -10.81 -17.97 20.83
N GLN A 372 -10.87 -18.10 19.51
CA GLN A 372 -12.10 -18.38 18.78
C GLN A 372 -12.09 -19.85 18.32
N GLY A 373 -13.22 -20.53 18.48
CA GLY A 373 -13.32 -21.94 18.13
C GLY A 373 -12.32 -22.79 18.92
N LYS A 374 -11.46 -23.55 18.20
CA LYS A 374 -10.49 -24.44 18.82
C LYS A 374 -9.13 -23.78 19.09
N ASP A 375 -8.61 -23.06 18.11
CA ASP A 375 -7.21 -22.59 18.06
C ASP A 375 -7.01 -21.37 17.17
N GLY A 376 -8.09 -20.61 16.89
CA GLY A 376 -8.07 -19.36 16.14
C GLY A 376 -8.22 -18.14 17.02
N ARG A 377 -8.18 -16.97 16.39
CA ARG A 377 -8.46 -15.66 16.99
C ARG A 377 -9.52 -14.93 16.18
N ASP A 378 -10.44 -14.25 16.85
CA ASP A 378 -11.42 -13.36 16.20
C ASP A 378 -10.79 -11.99 15.86
N HIS A 379 -11.52 -11.13 15.20
CA HIS A 379 -11.11 -9.78 14.81
C HIS A 379 -11.00 -8.86 16.03
N CYS A 380 -9.94 -8.06 16.08
CA CYS A 380 -9.71 -7.05 17.11
C CYS A 380 -9.48 -5.67 16.49
N PRO A 381 -10.54 -4.87 16.33
CA PRO A 381 -10.41 -3.51 15.78
C PRO A 381 -9.95 -2.50 16.82
N SER A 382 -10.01 -2.83 18.11
CA SER A 382 -9.79 -1.91 19.25
C SER A 382 -8.30 -1.69 19.56
N GLY A 383 -7.39 -2.49 19.01
CA GLY A 383 -5.97 -2.36 19.20
C GLY A 383 -5.21 -3.30 18.27
N PHE A 384 -4.29 -2.75 17.48
CA PHE A 384 -3.41 -3.55 16.64
C PHE A 384 -2.10 -2.84 16.31
N SER A 385 -1.15 -3.59 15.75
CA SER A 385 0.15 -3.06 15.38
C SER A 385 0.34 -3.00 13.88
N LEU A 386 1.05 -1.95 13.47
CA LEU A 386 1.66 -1.81 12.16
C LEU A 386 3.09 -1.31 12.34
N TRP A 387 3.88 -1.27 11.28
CA TRP A 387 5.13 -0.54 11.29
C TRP A 387 5.33 0.29 10.02
N LEU A 388 6.11 1.35 10.18
CA LEU A 388 6.57 2.25 9.13
C LEU A 388 8.10 2.21 9.09
N ALA A 389 8.68 2.37 7.90
CA ALA A 389 10.12 2.49 7.71
C ALA A 389 10.45 3.45 6.57
N GLY A 390 11.64 4.04 6.61
CA GLY A 390 12.13 4.89 5.52
C GLY A 390 12.15 6.36 5.84
N GLY A 391 12.10 7.20 4.82
CA GLY A 391 12.34 8.62 4.94
C GLY A 391 11.41 9.34 5.91
N GLY A 392 11.98 10.16 6.78
CA GLY A 392 11.25 10.95 7.76
C GLY A 392 10.75 10.17 8.99
N ILE A 393 10.89 8.83 9.05
CA ILE A 393 10.43 7.99 10.16
C ILE A 393 11.57 7.70 11.13
N LYS A 394 11.29 7.72 12.44
CA LYS A 394 12.21 7.28 13.49
C LYS A 394 12.36 5.76 13.46
N GLY A 395 13.48 5.25 12.98
CA GLY A 395 13.80 3.83 13.09
C GLY A 395 14.15 3.40 14.52
N GLY A 396 14.00 2.09 14.82
CA GLY A 396 14.27 1.54 16.14
C GLY A 396 13.33 2.07 17.23
N HIS A 397 12.10 2.45 16.89
CA HIS A 397 11.16 3.12 17.78
C HIS A 397 9.86 2.33 17.93
N ILE A 398 9.36 2.28 19.18
CA ILE A 398 8.01 1.79 19.48
C ILE A 398 7.15 2.99 19.87
N TYR A 399 5.97 3.11 19.27
CA TYR A 399 5.02 4.19 19.55
C TYR A 399 3.67 3.65 19.98
N GLY A 400 3.17 4.18 21.09
CA GLY A 400 1.90 3.77 21.68
C GLY A 400 1.93 2.36 22.28
N ALA A 401 0.85 1.98 22.92
CA ALA A 401 0.71 0.68 23.55
C ALA A 401 -0.75 0.19 23.51
N THR A 402 -0.92 -1.13 23.46
CA THR A 402 -2.14 -1.81 23.88
C THR A 402 -2.08 -2.16 25.36
N ASP A 403 -3.21 -2.53 25.95
CA ASP A 403 -3.29 -3.00 27.33
C ASP A 403 -2.47 -4.28 27.56
N ASP A 404 -2.42 -4.76 28.80
CA ASP A 404 -1.63 -5.95 29.19
C ASP A 404 -2.02 -7.23 28.45
N TYR A 405 -3.23 -7.27 27.89
CA TYR A 405 -3.72 -8.38 27.07
C TYR A 405 -3.56 -8.13 25.56
N GLY A 406 -3.27 -6.89 25.14
CA GLY A 406 -3.25 -6.51 23.73
C GLY A 406 -4.66 -6.40 23.13
N TYR A 407 -5.67 -6.18 23.95
CA TYR A 407 -7.05 -6.13 23.51
C TYR A 407 -7.49 -4.74 23.07
N ARG A 408 -7.03 -3.69 23.78
CA ARG A 408 -7.36 -2.30 23.46
C ARG A 408 -6.11 -1.43 23.42
N ALA A 409 -6.06 -0.50 22.50
CA ALA A 409 -5.08 0.57 22.53
C ALA A 409 -5.35 1.47 23.76
N VAL A 410 -4.30 1.79 24.52
CA VAL A 410 -4.41 2.55 25.79
C VAL A 410 -3.48 3.74 25.85
N GLU A 411 -2.42 3.77 25.04
CA GLU A 411 -1.45 4.86 25.01
C GLU A 411 -1.29 5.37 23.58
N ASN A 412 -1.33 6.70 23.39
CA ASN A 412 -1.18 7.34 22.07
C ASN A 412 -2.07 6.67 21.01
N ILE A 413 -3.37 6.55 21.32
CA ILE A 413 -4.35 5.88 20.46
C ILE A 413 -4.44 6.58 19.12
N LEU A 414 -4.34 5.82 18.04
CA LEU A 414 -4.34 6.31 16.67
C LEU A 414 -5.48 5.72 15.85
N THR A 415 -5.92 6.51 14.89
CA THR A 415 -6.93 6.13 13.90
C THR A 415 -6.32 6.03 12.50
N ILE A 416 -7.06 5.42 11.57
CA ILE A 416 -6.65 5.37 10.16
C ILE A 416 -6.48 6.76 9.56
N HIS A 417 -7.29 7.73 9.98
CA HIS A 417 -7.14 9.11 9.50
C HIS A 417 -5.84 9.78 9.96
N ASP A 418 -5.31 9.42 11.14
CA ASP A 418 -4.01 9.92 11.61
C ASP A 418 -2.87 9.33 10.78
N LEU A 419 -2.96 8.04 10.43
CA LEU A 419 -2.04 7.40 9.49
C LEU A 419 -2.07 8.09 8.13
N HIS A 420 -3.25 8.31 7.57
CA HIS A 420 -3.43 9.01 6.28
C HIS A 420 -2.84 10.43 6.31
N ALA A 421 -3.14 11.21 7.37
CA ALA A 421 -2.58 12.55 7.54
C ALA A 421 -1.03 12.51 7.57
N THR A 422 -0.46 11.50 8.24
CA THR A 422 0.98 11.34 8.37
C THR A 422 1.63 10.94 7.04
N ILE A 423 1.03 10.01 6.28
CA ILE A 423 1.51 9.63 4.95
C ILE A 423 1.53 10.84 4.02
N LEU A 424 0.43 11.59 3.95
CA LEU A 424 0.35 12.80 3.13
C LEU A 424 1.37 13.86 3.58
N HIS A 425 1.54 14.05 4.89
CA HIS A 425 2.56 14.95 5.43
C HIS A 425 3.98 14.60 4.98
N LEU A 426 4.36 13.31 5.07
CA LEU A 426 5.67 12.84 4.62
C LEU A 426 5.87 13.06 3.11
N LEU A 427 4.83 12.93 2.32
CA LEU A 427 4.80 13.24 0.88
C LEU A 427 4.79 14.75 0.58
N GLY A 428 4.85 15.62 1.60
CA GLY A 428 4.83 17.06 1.43
C GLY A 428 3.44 17.66 1.21
N ILE A 429 2.39 16.87 1.38
CA ILE A 429 1.00 17.28 1.20
C ILE A 429 0.40 17.69 2.55
N ASP A 430 -0.27 18.81 2.57
CA ASP A 430 -1.16 19.19 3.66
C ASP A 430 -2.51 18.52 3.45
N HIS A 431 -2.85 17.57 4.34
CA HIS A 431 -4.06 16.76 4.21
C HIS A 431 -5.37 17.54 4.34
N GLU A 432 -5.32 18.75 4.89
CA GLU A 432 -6.49 19.63 5.00
C GLU A 432 -6.67 20.48 3.76
N ARG A 433 -5.60 20.80 3.04
CA ARG A 433 -5.60 21.63 1.83
C ARG A 433 -5.81 20.82 0.55
N LEU A 434 -5.46 19.53 0.54
CA LEU A 434 -5.71 18.67 -0.61
C LEU A 434 -7.18 18.27 -0.63
N THR A 435 -7.97 18.97 -1.41
CA THR A 435 -9.42 18.76 -1.54
C THR A 435 -9.83 18.52 -2.97
N PHE A 436 -10.97 17.86 -3.15
CA PHE A 436 -11.66 17.70 -4.43
C PHE A 436 -13.14 18.03 -4.26
N ARG A 437 -13.66 18.93 -5.13
CA ARG A 437 -15.06 19.33 -5.12
C ARG A 437 -15.95 18.30 -5.79
N PHE A 438 -16.83 17.66 -5.04
CA PHE A 438 -17.77 16.67 -5.54
C PHE A 438 -19.11 16.79 -4.83
N GLY A 439 -20.22 16.72 -5.59
CA GLY A 439 -21.57 16.77 -5.01
C GLY A 439 -21.84 18.01 -4.15
N GLY A 440 -21.19 19.15 -4.42
CA GLY A 440 -21.38 20.39 -3.66
C GLY A 440 -20.52 20.53 -2.40
N ARG A 441 -19.71 19.50 -2.05
CA ARG A 441 -18.79 19.47 -0.89
C ARG A 441 -17.34 19.35 -1.34
N ASP A 442 -16.40 19.92 -0.59
CA ASP A 442 -14.98 19.68 -0.72
C ASP A 442 -14.59 18.46 0.12
N PHE A 443 -14.20 17.37 -0.55
CA PHE A 443 -13.73 16.14 0.08
C PHE A 443 -12.22 16.14 0.22
N ARG A 444 -11.72 15.43 1.24
CA ARG A 444 -10.31 15.13 1.47
C ARG A 444 -10.18 13.69 2.01
N LEU A 445 -9.01 13.06 1.87
CA LEU A 445 -8.77 11.68 2.33
C LEU A 445 -9.10 11.49 3.81
N THR A 446 -8.76 12.48 4.64
CA THR A 446 -8.95 12.43 6.10
C THR A 446 -10.34 12.89 6.55
N ASP A 447 -11.23 13.25 5.64
CA ASP A 447 -12.52 13.86 5.93
C ASP A 447 -12.37 15.04 6.94
N VAL A 448 -13.06 15.02 8.07
CA VAL A 448 -12.94 16.04 9.14
C VAL A 448 -11.98 15.63 10.26
N HIS A 449 -11.26 14.54 10.08
CA HIS A 449 -10.40 13.90 11.07
C HIS A 449 -8.92 13.97 10.68
N GLY A 450 -8.08 13.31 11.47
CA GLY A 450 -6.67 13.06 11.21
C GLY A 450 -5.75 14.13 11.76
N HIS A 451 -4.74 13.66 12.47
CA HIS A 451 -3.62 14.47 12.99
C HIS A 451 -2.31 13.82 12.58
N VAL A 452 -1.33 14.61 12.21
CA VAL A 452 0.01 14.12 11.91
C VAL A 452 0.64 13.54 13.18
N ILE A 453 1.12 12.30 13.10
CA ILE A 453 1.72 11.59 14.24
C ILE A 453 3.16 12.07 14.44
N ASN A 454 3.33 13.26 15.03
CA ASN A 454 4.65 13.88 15.18
C ASN A 454 5.64 13.02 16.01
N GLY A 455 5.14 12.19 16.92
CA GLY A 455 5.95 11.34 17.79
C GLY A 455 6.83 10.31 17.04
N ILE A 456 6.44 9.94 15.82
CA ILE A 456 7.17 8.98 14.98
C ILE A 456 8.07 9.63 13.93
N LEU A 457 8.02 10.96 13.77
CA LEU A 457 8.78 11.66 12.74
C LEU A 457 10.18 12.02 13.23
N ARG A 458 11.18 11.87 12.36
CA ARG A 458 12.50 12.47 12.57
C ARG A 458 12.40 13.99 12.49
N ALA A 459 13.17 14.65 13.35
CA ALA A 459 13.26 16.12 13.38
C ALA A 459 13.78 16.71 12.05
#